data_6aabeec98209e14fdc9ef1d28f886a8f
#
_entry.id   6aabeec98209e14fdc9ef1d28f886a8f
#
_cell.length_a   1.000
_cell.length_b   1.000
_cell.length_c   1.000
_cell.angle_alpha   90.00
_cell.angle_beta   90.00
_cell.angle_gamma   90.00
#
_symmetry.space_group_name_H-M   'P 1'
#
loop_
_entity.id
_entity.type
_entity.pdbx_description
1 polymer ?
#
loop_
_entity_poly.entity_id
_entity_poly.type
_entity_poly.pdbx_seq_one_letter_code
_entity_poly.pdbx_strand_id
1 'polypeptide(L)'
;MLESTDGAGRSTHVALLKEWLEAQGYAALDTGLRRSDLAGQGIQRAKQGHTLDSITLNLFYATDFWDRLERQILPALRAGMVVLADRYVFSLVARAAVRGVSEQWMEDLYGFALIPDLVIYLDIDVEHLIPRVLASTGFDYWESGQDFLPGQGMFENFVKYQEKLLHEFRLLAARHHFTVIDARGTVSQIHQALRAELEKVVRGMEVDVAITEPEPEPELEGPGEPASAE
;
A
#
# COMPACT_ATOMS: atom_id res chain seq x y z
N MET A 1 -6.80 1.40 3.17
CA MET A 1 -5.80 1.36 2.09
C MET A 1 -6.04 2.47 1.09
N LEU A 2 -4.98 2.88 0.36
CA LEU A 2 -5.03 3.89 -0.70
C LEU A 2 -4.74 3.26 -2.05
N GLU A 3 -5.66 3.43 -2.99
CA GLU A 3 -5.55 2.96 -4.37
C GLU A 3 -5.52 4.13 -5.35
N SER A 4 -4.71 4.06 -6.37
CA SER A 4 -4.66 4.93 -7.55
C SER A 4 -3.51 4.52 -8.47
N THR A 5 -3.33 5.26 -9.57
CA THR A 5 -2.16 5.18 -10.43
C THR A 5 -0.89 5.78 -9.79
N ASP A 6 0.28 5.60 -10.40
CA ASP A 6 1.52 6.25 -9.97
C ASP A 6 1.45 7.76 -10.24
N GLY A 7 2.04 8.56 -9.35
CA GLY A 7 1.99 10.03 -9.41
C GLY A 7 0.75 10.68 -8.77
N ALA A 8 -0.26 9.92 -8.35
CA ALA A 8 -1.45 10.46 -7.67
C ALA A 8 -1.19 10.95 -6.23
N GLY A 9 -0.01 10.66 -5.65
CA GLY A 9 0.38 11.13 -4.31
C GLY A 9 0.15 10.15 -3.17
N ARG A 10 -0.18 8.87 -3.46
CA ARG A 10 -0.45 7.84 -2.42
C ARG A 10 0.63 7.75 -1.34
N SER A 11 1.89 7.54 -1.74
CA SER A 11 2.99 7.32 -0.78
C SER A 11 3.19 8.50 0.15
N THR A 12 3.04 9.74 -0.37
CA THR A 12 3.06 10.97 0.44
C THR A 12 1.95 10.95 1.48
N HIS A 13 0.74 10.59 1.07
CA HIS A 13 -0.40 10.59 1.98
C HIS A 13 -0.37 9.43 2.97
N VAL A 14 0.16 8.24 2.59
CA VAL A 14 0.37 7.14 3.54
C VAL A 14 1.35 7.56 4.64
N ALA A 15 2.45 8.23 4.30
CA ALA A 15 3.40 8.73 5.30
C ALA A 15 2.75 9.75 6.24
N LEU A 16 2.04 10.75 5.70
CA LEU A 16 1.35 11.76 6.49
C LEU A 16 0.23 11.16 7.38
N LEU A 17 -0.50 10.16 6.88
CA LEU A 17 -1.53 9.48 7.66
C LEU A 17 -0.92 8.64 8.79
N LYS A 18 0.22 8.01 8.56
CA LYS A 18 0.94 7.28 9.59
C LYS A 18 1.38 8.21 10.72
N GLU A 19 2.05 9.31 10.40
CA GLU A 19 2.46 10.33 11.36
C GLU A 19 1.25 10.86 12.16
N TRP A 20 0.14 11.11 11.48
CA TRP A 20 -1.08 11.57 12.14
C TRP A 20 -1.66 10.52 13.09
N LEU A 21 -1.74 9.24 12.69
CA LEU A 21 -2.22 8.15 13.56
C LEU A 21 -1.34 8.00 14.81
N GLU A 22 -0.02 7.99 14.63
CA GLU A 22 0.94 7.90 15.72
C GLU A 22 0.79 9.09 16.70
N ALA A 23 0.57 10.31 16.19
CA ALA A 23 0.29 11.49 17.00
C ALA A 23 -1.05 11.41 17.75
N GLN A 24 -2.01 10.59 17.29
CA GLN A 24 -3.26 10.31 18.00
C GLN A 24 -3.15 9.11 18.97
N GLY A 25 -1.98 8.49 19.10
CA GLY A 25 -1.74 7.34 19.96
C GLY A 25 -2.00 5.97 19.34
N TYR A 26 -2.29 5.88 18.06
CA TYR A 26 -2.45 4.61 17.36
C TYR A 26 -1.10 4.09 16.86
N ALA A 27 -0.81 2.81 17.10
CA ALA A 27 0.28 2.16 16.42
C ALA A 27 -0.09 1.92 14.94
N ALA A 28 0.79 2.29 14.02
CA ALA A 28 0.53 2.16 12.58
C ALA A 28 1.67 1.48 11.83
N LEU A 29 1.31 0.50 11.00
CA LEU A 29 2.20 -0.14 10.04
C LEU A 29 1.88 0.36 8.63
N ASP A 30 2.88 0.81 7.87
CA ASP A 30 2.74 1.05 6.44
C ASP A 30 3.31 -0.12 5.63
N THR A 31 2.58 -0.54 4.62
CA THR A 31 2.97 -1.59 3.69
C THR A 31 2.60 -1.23 2.26
N GLY A 32 3.04 -1.98 1.28
CA GLY A 32 2.76 -1.73 -0.13
C GLY A 32 3.36 -2.78 -1.04
N LEU A 33 3.06 -2.74 -2.33
CA LEU A 33 3.54 -3.74 -3.29
C LEU A 33 5.08 -3.77 -3.38
N ARG A 34 5.65 -4.94 -3.62
CA ARG A 34 7.10 -5.20 -3.78
C ARG A 34 7.92 -4.95 -2.51
N ARG A 35 7.30 -5.07 -1.34
CA ARG A 35 7.97 -4.89 -0.04
C ARG A 35 8.21 -6.19 0.71
N SER A 36 7.91 -7.34 0.09
CA SER A 36 8.28 -8.66 0.63
C SER A 36 9.78 -8.88 0.52
N ASP A 37 10.38 -9.39 1.59
CA ASP A 37 11.78 -9.79 1.60
C ASP A 37 12.03 -10.99 0.68
N LEU A 38 11.01 -11.85 0.49
CA LEU A 38 11.09 -13.03 -0.33
C LEU A 38 11.03 -12.72 -1.83
N ALA A 39 10.07 -11.92 -2.27
CA ALA A 39 9.74 -11.74 -3.69
C ALA A 39 10.06 -10.34 -4.24
N GLY A 40 10.14 -9.32 -3.40
CA GLY A 40 10.24 -7.92 -3.84
C GLY A 40 11.45 -7.64 -4.73
N GLN A 41 12.63 -8.16 -4.39
CA GLN A 41 13.85 -8.00 -5.21
C GLN A 41 13.74 -8.75 -6.55
N GLY A 42 13.11 -9.94 -6.57
CA GLY A 42 12.86 -10.71 -7.79
C GLY A 42 11.98 -9.95 -8.76
N ILE A 43 10.88 -9.38 -8.27
CA ILE A 43 9.98 -8.53 -9.05
C ILE A 43 10.73 -7.33 -9.65
N GLN A 44 11.56 -6.66 -8.85
CA GLN A 44 12.31 -5.50 -9.31
C GLN A 44 13.28 -5.86 -10.44
N ARG A 45 14.06 -6.94 -10.29
CA ARG A 45 14.99 -7.44 -11.34
C ARG A 45 14.26 -7.84 -12.61
N ALA A 46 13.16 -8.56 -12.48
CA ALA A 46 12.34 -8.98 -13.62
C ALA A 46 11.74 -7.79 -14.37
N LYS A 47 11.27 -6.78 -13.66
CA LYS A 47 10.78 -5.53 -14.26
C LYS A 47 11.89 -4.76 -14.99
N GLN A 48 13.09 -4.67 -14.43
CA GLN A 48 14.23 -4.02 -15.07
C GLN A 48 14.67 -4.74 -16.33
N GLY A 49 14.65 -6.08 -16.34
CA GLY A 49 15.00 -6.89 -17.50
C GLY A 49 13.89 -7.05 -18.53
N HIS A 50 12.68 -6.62 -18.26
CA HIS A 50 11.47 -6.82 -19.09
C HIS A 50 11.27 -8.31 -19.48
N THR A 51 11.56 -9.24 -18.54
CA THR A 51 11.71 -10.67 -18.83
C THR A 51 10.46 -11.50 -18.53
N LEU A 52 9.45 -10.93 -17.85
CA LEU A 52 8.25 -11.66 -17.46
C LEU A 52 7.05 -11.27 -18.31
N ASP A 53 6.29 -12.29 -18.71
CA ASP A 53 4.93 -12.09 -19.21
C ASP A 53 3.96 -11.69 -18.08
N SER A 54 2.73 -11.31 -18.43
CA SER A 54 1.76 -10.80 -17.47
C SER A 54 1.34 -11.84 -16.44
N ILE A 55 1.25 -13.13 -16.80
CA ILE A 55 0.85 -14.20 -15.87
C ILE A 55 1.93 -14.42 -14.82
N THR A 56 3.17 -14.62 -15.27
CA THR A 56 4.31 -14.83 -14.37
C THR A 56 4.52 -13.62 -13.44
N LEU A 57 4.37 -12.39 -13.97
CA LEU A 57 4.48 -11.18 -13.17
C LEU A 57 3.40 -11.12 -12.07
N ASN A 58 2.14 -11.48 -12.38
CA ASN A 58 1.07 -11.52 -11.39
C ASN A 58 1.29 -12.61 -10.33
N LEU A 59 1.84 -13.77 -10.70
CA LEU A 59 2.22 -14.81 -9.72
C LEU A 59 3.32 -14.32 -8.77
N PHE A 60 4.31 -13.60 -9.26
CA PHE A 60 5.32 -12.94 -8.40
C PHE A 60 4.69 -11.92 -7.45
N TYR A 61 3.76 -11.11 -7.92
CA TYR A 61 3.03 -10.18 -7.06
C TYR A 61 2.14 -10.89 -6.04
N ALA A 62 1.52 -12.01 -6.40
CA ALA A 62 0.75 -12.81 -5.46
C ALA A 62 1.64 -13.40 -4.36
N THR A 63 2.84 -13.86 -4.70
CA THR A 63 3.85 -14.33 -3.73
C THR A 63 4.29 -13.19 -2.80
N ASP A 64 4.61 -12.01 -3.35
CA ASP A 64 4.94 -10.81 -2.57
C ASP A 64 3.82 -10.44 -1.61
N PHE A 65 2.59 -10.49 -2.09
CA PHE A 65 1.43 -10.14 -1.29
C PHE A 65 1.19 -11.15 -0.17
N TRP A 66 1.26 -12.46 -0.45
CA TRP A 66 1.07 -13.51 0.55
C TRP A 66 2.13 -13.45 1.65
N ASP A 67 3.38 -13.31 1.30
CA ASP A 67 4.48 -13.19 2.27
C ASP A 67 4.29 -12.00 3.22
N ARG A 68 3.89 -10.84 2.69
CA ARG A 68 3.58 -9.66 3.49
C ARG A 68 2.31 -9.84 4.34
N LEU A 69 1.30 -10.53 3.81
CA LEU A 69 0.08 -10.84 4.56
C LEU A 69 0.40 -11.66 5.81
N GLU A 70 1.18 -12.73 5.65
CA GLU A 70 1.55 -13.61 6.76
C GLU A 70 2.51 -12.96 7.76
N ARG A 71 3.55 -12.27 7.26
CA ARG A 71 4.67 -11.82 8.10
C ARG A 71 4.55 -10.40 8.63
N GLN A 72 3.72 -9.59 8.03
CA GLN A 72 3.59 -8.17 8.39
C GLN A 72 2.14 -7.81 8.73
N ILE A 73 1.20 -8.01 7.80
CA ILE A 73 -0.16 -7.49 7.93
C ILE A 73 -0.92 -8.21 9.06
N LEU A 74 -0.99 -9.55 9.02
CA LEU A 74 -1.71 -10.33 10.03
C LEU A 74 -1.13 -10.15 11.45
N PRO A 75 0.21 -10.18 11.68
CA PRO A 75 0.77 -9.90 12.99
C PRO A 75 0.46 -8.49 13.49
N ALA A 76 0.53 -7.47 12.64
CA ALA A 76 0.22 -6.09 13.01
C ALA A 76 -1.26 -5.93 13.39
N LEU A 77 -2.18 -6.47 12.60
CA LEU A 77 -3.61 -6.45 12.91
C LEU A 77 -3.92 -7.20 14.21
N ARG A 78 -3.30 -8.35 14.46
CA ARG A 78 -3.46 -9.09 15.73
C ARG A 78 -2.91 -8.34 16.95
N ALA A 79 -1.92 -7.47 16.72
CA ALA A 79 -1.39 -6.58 17.75
C ALA A 79 -2.21 -5.29 17.92
N GLY A 80 -3.37 -5.15 17.28
CA GLY A 80 -4.22 -3.96 17.36
C GLY A 80 -3.71 -2.75 16.59
N MET A 81 -2.74 -2.93 15.69
CA MET A 81 -2.20 -1.83 14.88
C MET A 81 -3.12 -1.50 13.71
N VAL A 82 -3.11 -0.24 13.31
CA VAL A 82 -3.69 0.21 12.03
C VAL A 82 -2.72 -0.13 10.89
N VAL A 83 -3.18 -0.86 9.89
CA VAL A 83 -2.38 -1.18 8.70
C VAL A 83 -2.74 -0.25 7.54
N LEU A 84 -1.80 0.58 7.12
CA LEU A 84 -1.91 1.47 5.96
C LEU A 84 -1.25 0.82 4.74
N ALA A 85 -2.02 0.49 3.72
CA ALA A 85 -1.48 -0.09 2.49
C ALA A 85 -1.42 0.96 1.36
N ASP A 86 -0.19 1.24 0.87
CA ASP A 86 0.06 1.96 -0.39
C ASP A 86 -0.07 0.96 -1.54
N ARG A 87 -1.24 0.85 -2.11
CA ARG A 87 -1.73 -0.19 -3.03
C ARG A 87 -2.02 -1.53 -2.33
N TYR A 88 -3.02 -2.19 -2.86
CA TYR A 88 -3.43 -3.53 -2.46
C TYR A 88 -3.73 -4.38 -3.70
N VAL A 89 -4.53 -5.41 -3.55
CA VAL A 89 -4.89 -6.30 -4.66
C VAL A 89 -5.60 -5.58 -5.81
N PHE A 90 -6.35 -4.52 -5.55
CA PHE A 90 -7.09 -3.80 -6.56
C PHE A 90 -6.19 -3.10 -7.60
N SER A 91 -5.02 -2.60 -7.19
CA SER A 91 -4.02 -2.12 -8.14
C SER A 91 -3.51 -3.22 -9.07
N LEU A 92 -3.42 -4.46 -8.59
CA LEU A 92 -2.98 -5.61 -9.40
C LEU A 92 -4.09 -6.04 -10.35
N VAL A 93 -5.33 -6.10 -9.88
CA VAL A 93 -6.52 -6.39 -10.69
C VAL A 93 -6.67 -5.36 -11.82
N ALA A 94 -6.66 -4.07 -11.51
CA ALA A 94 -6.78 -3.00 -12.52
C ALA A 94 -5.67 -3.08 -13.59
N ARG A 95 -4.42 -3.28 -13.18
CA ARG A 95 -3.28 -3.42 -14.10
C ARG A 95 -3.34 -4.67 -14.96
N ALA A 96 -3.84 -5.76 -14.41
CA ALA A 96 -4.05 -7.02 -15.12
C ALA A 96 -5.19 -6.89 -16.15
N ALA A 97 -6.31 -6.27 -15.77
CA ALA A 97 -7.46 -6.02 -16.65
C ALA A 97 -7.06 -5.20 -17.89
N VAL A 98 -6.31 -4.09 -17.70
CA VAL A 98 -5.78 -3.28 -18.81
C VAL A 98 -4.93 -4.09 -19.78
N ARG A 99 -4.24 -5.14 -19.29
CA ARG A 99 -3.40 -6.06 -20.08
C ARG A 99 -4.16 -7.26 -20.64
N GLY A 100 -5.48 -7.32 -20.45
CA GLY A 100 -6.35 -8.38 -20.94
C GLY A 100 -6.26 -9.70 -20.17
N VAL A 101 -5.74 -9.68 -18.95
CA VAL A 101 -5.78 -10.84 -18.05
C VAL A 101 -7.22 -11.03 -17.54
N SER A 102 -7.67 -12.29 -17.46
CA SER A 102 -9.01 -12.63 -16.99
C SER A 102 -9.25 -12.12 -15.56
N GLU A 103 -10.34 -11.40 -15.38
CA GLU A 103 -10.77 -10.91 -14.07
C GLU A 103 -11.02 -12.08 -13.10
N GLN A 104 -11.72 -13.13 -13.55
CA GLN A 104 -11.98 -14.33 -12.76
C GLN A 104 -10.67 -14.97 -12.27
N TRP A 105 -9.66 -15.05 -13.14
CA TRP A 105 -8.36 -15.59 -12.74
C TRP A 105 -7.69 -14.74 -11.65
N MET A 106 -7.83 -13.40 -11.72
CA MET A 106 -7.30 -12.50 -10.70
C MET A 106 -8.07 -12.61 -9.38
N GLU A 107 -9.41 -12.75 -9.44
CA GLU A 107 -10.24 -12.99 -8.26
C GLU A 107 -9.88 -14.31 -7.57
N ASP A 108 -9.69 -15.38 -8.34
CA ASP A 108 -9.28 -16.69 -7.82
C ASP A 108 -7.86 -16.60 -7.21
N LEU A 109 -6.94 -15.89 -7.87
CA LEU A 109 -5.57 -15.71 -7.41
C LEU A 109 -5.47 -14.96 -6.09
N TYR A 110 -6.34 -13.96 -5.88
CA TYR A 110 -6.34 -13.10 -4.68
C TYR A 110 -7.49 -13.37 -3.72
N GLY A 111 -8.24 -14.47 -3.90
CA GLY A 111 -9.39 -14.84 -3.06
C GLY A 111 -9.07 -15.02 -1.57
N PHE A 112 -7.79 -15.13 -1.21
CA PHE A 112 -7.31 -15.17 0.17
C PHE A 112 -7.08 -13.78 0.81
N ALA A 113 -7.20 -12.71 0.02
CA ALA A 113 -6.93 -11.36 0.51
C ALA A 113 -7.97 -10.91 1.54
N LEU A 114 -7.52 -10.28 2.62
CA LEU A 114 -8.42 -9.70 3.59
C LEU A 114 -9.22 -8.57 2.96
N ILE A 115 -10.50 -8.48 3.32
CA ILE A 115 -11.34 -7.33 2.95
C ILE A 115 -10.95 -6.17 3.87
N PRO A 116 -10.52 -5.01 3.34
CA PRO A 116 -10.14 -3.89 4.16
C PRO A 116 -11.35 -3.15 4.72
N ASP A 117 -11.21 -2.59 5.93
CA ASP A 117 -12.25 -1.76 6.55
C ASP A 117 -12.50 -0.46 5.76
N LEU A 118 -11.49 0.06 5.08
CA LEU A 118 -11.59 1.27 4.27
C LEU A 118 -10.69 1.18 3.04
N VAL A 119 -11.29 1.34 1.86
CA VAL A 119 -10.59 1.51 0.59
C VAL A 119 -10.84 2.92 0.07
N ILE A 120 -9.79 3.71 -0.07
CA ILE A 120 -9.86 5.05 -0.64
C ILE A 120 -9.21 5.03 -2.03
N TYR A 121 -9.96 5.47 -3.02
CA TYR A 121 -9.47 5.71 -4.35
C TYR A 121 -9.19 7.21 -4.54
N LEU A 122 -7.92 7.55 -4.78
CA LEU A 122 -7.50 8.88 -5.16
C LEU A 122 -7.74 9.06 -6.66
N ASP A 123 -8.87 9.67 -7.02
CA ASP A 123 -9.24 9.91 -8.42
C ASP A 123 -8.53 11.16 -8.96
N ILE A 124 -7.90 10.99 -10.10
CA ILE A 124 -7.18 12.04 -10.84
C ILE A 124 -7.40 11.80 -12.33
N ASP A 125 -7.38 12.84 -13.13
CA ASP A 125 -7.33 12.73 -14.59
C ASP A 125 -5.88 12.75 -15.12
N VAL A 126 -5.71 12.35 -16.36
CA VAL A 126 -4.38 12.25 -16.98
C VAL A 126 -3.73 13.63 -17.13
N GLU A 127 -4.50 14.68 -17.35
CA GLU A 127 -3.99 16.06 -17.51
C GLU A 127 -3.30 16.55 -16.23
N HIS A 128 -3.89 16.27 -15.06
CA HIS A 128 -3.30 16.61 -13.76
C HIS A 128 -2.20 15.62 -13.33
N LEU A 129 -2.24 14.38 -13.84
CA LEU A 129 -1.25 13.35 -13.55
C LEU A 129 0.11 13.63 -14.23
N ILE A 130 0.09 14.01 -15.53
CA ILE A 130 1.29 14.23 -16.34
C ILE A 130 2.32 15.13 -15.66
N PRO A 131 1.98 16.38 -15.23
CA PRO A 131 2.97 17.24 -14.60
C PRO A 131 3.55 16.67 -13.31
N ARG A 132 2.79 15.90 -12.54
CA ARG A 132 3.26 15.24 -11.31
C ARG A 132 4.28 14.14 -11.61
N VAL A 133 3.98 13.31 -12.60
CA VAL A 133 4.90 12.25 -13.03
C VAL A 133 6.19 12.84 -13.59
N LEU A 134 6.12 13.89 -14.43
CA LEU A 134 7.30 14.55 -14.96
C LEU A 134 8.16 15.22 -13.88
N ALA A 135 7.54 15.77 -12.83
CA ALA A 135 8.24 16.36 -11.70
C ALA A 135 8.88 15.33 -10.73
N SER A 136 8.56 14.06 -10.86
CA SER A 136 9.05 13.00 -9.97
C SER A 136 9.98 12.02 -10.71
N THR A 137 9.44 10.94 -11.24
CA THR A 137 10.20 9.82 -11.83
C THR A 137 10.30 9.89 -13.35
N GLY A 138 9.53 10.77 -14.00
CA GLY A 138 9.34 10.73 -15.44
C GLY A 138 8.47 9.55 -15.88
N PHE A 139 8.36 9.36 -17.20
CA PHE A 139 7.62 8.23 -17.77
C PHE A 139 8.44 6.94 -17.64
N ASP A 140 7.84 5.94 -17.06
CA ASP A 140 8.41 4.60 -16.86
C ASP A 140 7.84 3.63 -17.89
N TYR A 141 8.62 2.61 -18.24
CA TYR A 141 8.24 1.58 -19.22
C TYR A 141 6.90 0.91 -18.89
N TRP A 142 6.72 0.49 -17.64
CA TRP A 142 5.54 -0.25 -17.19
C TRP A 142 4.32 0.64 -17.00
N GLU A 143 4.54 1.87 -16.52
CA GLU A 143 3.48 2.88 -16.33
C GLU A 143 3.09 3.59 -17.63
N SER A 144 3.85 3.34 -18.69
CA SER A 144 3.50 3.75 -20.05
C SER A 144 2.94 2.60 -20.88
N GLY A 145 2.75 1.39 -20.30
CA GLY A 145 2.20 0.26 -21.00
C GLY A 145 3.03 -0.21 -22.21
N GLN A 146 4.35 0.05 -22.20
CA GLN A 146 5.25 -0.32 -23.31
C GLN A 146 5.36 -1.83 -23.52
N ASP A 147 5.00 -2.60 -22.49
CA ASP A 147 4.99 -4.06 -22.52
C ASP A 147 3.87 -4.67 -23.38
N PHE A 148 2.81 -3.90 -23.68
CA PHE A 148 1.64 -4.43 -24.42
C PHE A 148 1.03 -3.45 -25.45
N LEU A 149 1.44 -2.18 -25.47
CA LEU A 149 1.01 -1.17 -26.45
C LEU A 149 2.11 -0.99 -27.50
N PRO A 150 2.00 -1.60 -28.70
CA PRO A 150 3.05 -1.51 -29.70
C PRO A 150 3.01 -0.17 -30.47
N GLY A 151 4.19 0.27 -30.90
CA GLY A 151 4.37 1.15 -32.07
C GLY A 151 4.13 2.65 -31.88
N GLN A 152 3.98 3.14 -30.64
CA GLN A 152 3.85 4.59 -30.37
C GLN A 152 4.94 5.09 -29.44
N GLY A 153 5.11 6.42 -29.36
CA GLY A 153 6.02 7.03 -28.42
C GLY A 153 5.63 6.77 -26.95
N MET A 154 6.59 6.90 -26.03
CA MET A 154 6.37 6.63 -24.60
C MET A 154 5.29 7.53 -24.03
N PHE A 155 5.20 8.79 -24.47
CA PHE A 155 4.19 9.74 -24.01
C PHE A 155 2.78 9.33 -24.43
N GLU A 156 2.58 9.01 -25.71
CA GLU A 156 1.27 8.62 -26.25
C GLU A 156 0.79 7.30 -25.61
N ASN A 157 1.69 6.36 -25.39
CA ASN A 157 1.40 5.12 -24.70
C ASN A 157 1.08 5.37 -23.23
N PHE A 158 1.81 6.26 -22.55
CA PHE A 158 1.51 6.66 -21.17
C PHE A 158 0.08 7.20 -21.06
N VAL A 159 -0.31 8.16 -21.89
CA VAL A 159 -1.67 8.72 -21.87
C VAL A 159 -2.71 7.62 -22.03
N LYS A 160 -2.59 6.79 -23.07
CA LYS A 160 -3.54 5.68 -23.34
C LYS A 160 -3.62 4.65 -22.22
N TYR A 161 -2.47 4.30 -21.66
CA TYR A 161 -2.41 3.34 -20.56
C TYR A 161 -3.07 3.91 -19.31
N GLN A 162 -2.74 5.16 -18.96
CA GLN A 162 -3.30 5.80 -17.76
C GLN A 162 -4.81 6.03 -17.89
N GLU A 163 -5.33 6.43 -19.06
CA GLU A 163 -6.77 6.52 -19.31
C GLU A 163 -7.48 5.19 -19.05
N LYS A 164 -6.94 4.08 -19.58
CA LYS A 164 -7.50 2.74 -19.34
C LYS A 164 -7.41 2.35 -17.87
N LEU A 165 -6.27 2.59 -17.23
CA LEU A 165 -6.06 2.22 -15.84
C LEU A 165 -6.98 2.99 -14.89
N LEU A 166 -7.15 4.30 -15.10
CA LEU A 166 -8.08 5.12 -14.33
C LEU A 166 -9.54 4.70 -14.56
N HIS A 167 -9.88 4.27 -15.77
CA HIS A 167 -11.21 3.70 -16.06
C HIS A 167 -11.44 2.43 -15.25
N GLU A 168 -10.48 1.49 -15.22
CA GLU A 168 -10.57 0.26 -14.42
C GLU A 168 -10.70 0.56 -12.91
N PHE A 169 -9.93 1.53 -12.38
CA PHE A 169 -10.08 1.93 -10.98
C PHE A 169 -11.47 2.49 -10.67
N ARG A 170 -12.08 3.26 -11.58
CA ARG A 170 -13.44 3.77 -11.40
C ARG A 170 -14.48 2.65 -11.41
N LEU A 171 -14.31 1.62 -12.27
CA LEU A 171 -15.15 0.43 -12.27
C LEU A 171 -15.03 -0.35 -10.96
N LEU A 172 -13.81 -0.58 -10.48
CA LEU A 172 -13.55 -1.23 -9.20
C LEU A 172 -14.13 -0.42 -8.04
N ALA A 173 -13.95 0.91 -8.04
CA ALA A 173 -14.49 1.79 -7.02
C ALA A 173 -16.02 1.73 -6.94
N ALA A 174 -16.70 1.69 -8.07
CA ALA A 174 -18.15 1.53 -8.13
C ALA A 174 -18.61 0.14 -7.65
N ARG A 175 -17.92 -0.93 -8.07
CA ARG A 175 -18.26 -2.31 -7.72
C ARG A 175 -18.03 -2.62 -6.23
N HIS A 176 -16.93 -2.15 -5.67
CA HIS A 176 -16.52 -2.44 -4.30
C HIS A 176 -16.78 -1.29 -3.32
N HIS A 177 -17.55 -0.29 -3.72
CA HIS A 177 -17.96 0.85 -2.89
C HIS A 177 -16.79 1.59 -2.23
N PHE A 178 -15.73 1.88 -3.00
CA PHE A 178 -14.61 2.64 -2.48
C PHE A 178 -15.02 4.07 -2.12
N THR A 179 -14.40 4.63 -1.12
CA THR A 179 -14.44 6.07 -0.87
C THR A 179 -13.59 6.78 -1.92
N VAL A 180 -14.20 7.62 -2.74
CA VAL A 180 -13.49 8.34 -3.81
C VAL A 180 -13.13 9.74 -3.32
N ILE A 181 -11.86 10.10 -3.41
CA ILE A 181 -11.35 11.43 -3.07
C ILE A 181 -10.69 12.05 -4.30
N ASP A 182 -11.08 13.29 -4.62
CA ASP A 182 -10.47 14.06 -5.69
C ASP A 182 -9.00 14.40 -5.35
N ALA A 183 -8.09 13.83 -6.12
CA ALA A 183 -6.65 14.00 -5.91
C ALA A 183 -6.05 15.20 -6.68
N ARG A 184 -6.85 16.08 -7.30
CA ARG A 184 -6.37 17.28 -8.00
C ARG A 184 -6.02 18.43 -7.06
N GLY A 185 -6.52 18.38 -5.83
CA GLY A 185 -6.26 19.37 -4.80
C GLY A 185 -4.80 19.43 -4.33
N THR A 186 -4.54 20.35 -3.41
CA THR A 186 -3.25 20.44 -2.70
C THR A 186 -3.07 19.26 -1.76
N VAL A 187 -1.82 18.96 -1.38
CA VAL A 187 -1.50 17.91 -0.39
C VAL A 187 -2.31 18.10 0.90
N SER A 188 -2.42 19.35 1.39
CA SER A 188 -3.17 19.65 2.61
C SER A 188 -4.66 19.34 2.50
N GLN A 189 -5.30 19.73 1.38
CA GLN A 189 -6.72 19.46 1.14
C GLN A 189 -7.03 17.96 1.05
N ILE A 190 -6.21 17.23 0.27
CA ILE A 190 -6.37 15.78 0.11
C ILE A 190 -6.11 15.08 1.45
N HIS A 191 -5.08 15.48 2.18
CA HIS A 191 -4.77 14.90 3.49
C HIS A 191 -5.90 15.12 4.50
N GLN A 192 -6.51 16.31 4.52
CA GLN A 192 -7.66 16.60 5.38
C GLN A 192 -8.86 15.70 5.05
N ALA A 193 -9.17 15.50 3.77
CA ALA A 193 -10.23 14.60 3.34
C ALA A 193 -9.94 13.14 3.74
N LEU A 194 -8.70 12.67 3.56
CA LEU A 194 -8.26 11.34 3.94
C LEU A 194 -8.39 11.10 5.45
N ARG A 195 -7.97 12.08 6.27
CA ARG A 195 -8.11 12.02 7.73
C ARG A 195 -9.55 11.89 8.15
N ALA A 196 -10.45 12.69 7.56
CA ALA A 196 -11.88 12.65 7.90
C ALA A 196 -12.50 11.27 7.63
N GLU A 197 -12.08 10.56 6.58
CA GLU A 197 -12.54 9.19 6.33
C GLU A 197 -11.89 8.18 7.29
N LEU A 198 -10.60 8.30 7.53
CA LEU A 198 -9.88 7.38 8.42
C LEU A 198 -10.37 7.48 9.87
N GLU A 199 -10.67 8.69 10.36
CA GLU A 199 -11.25 8.92 11.69
C GLU A 199 -12.52 8.10 11.94
N LYS A 200 -13.36 7.92 10.92
CA LYS A 200 -14.62 7.16 11.05
C LYS A 200 -14.34 5.68 11.40
N VAL A 201 -13.21 5.15 10.91
CA VAL A 201 -12.80 3.76 11.13
C VAL A 201 -12.12 3.61 12.49
N VAL A 202 -11.17 4.50 12.82
CA VAL A 202 -10.34 4.34 14.01
C VAL A 202 -11.03 4.77 15.31
N ARG A 203 -12.08 5.60 15.28
CA ARG A 203 -12.82 6.03 16.49
C ARG A 203 -13.43 4.90 17.31
N GLY A 204 -13.66 3.73 16.73
CA GLY A 204 -14.18 2.55 17.41
C GLY A 204 -13.08 1.63 17.95
N MET A 205 -11.81 1.91 17.67
CA MET A 205 -10.69 1.13 18.19
C MET A 205 -10.38 1.62 19.61
N GLU A 206 -10.45 0.71 20.59
CA GLU A 206 -9.97 1.01 21.93
C GLU A 206 -8.45 1.18 21.87
N VAL A 207 -7.97 2.35 22.24
CA VAL A 207 -6.54 2.58 22.45
C VAL A 207 -6.21 2.02 23.83
N ASP A 208 -5.76 0.77 23.86
CA ASP A 208 -5.30 0.15 25.10
C ASP A 208 -3.93 0.75 25.47
N VAL A 209 -3.95 1.90 26.13
CA VAL A 209 -2.76 2.53 26.71
C VAL A 209 -2.45 1.84 28.03
N ALA A 210 -2.23 0.53 28.00
CA ALA A 210 -1.56 -0.15 29.10
C ALA A 210 -0.07 0.22 29.03
N ILE A 211 0.26 1.40 29.52
CA ILE A 211 1.61 1.68 30.01
C ILE A 211 1.78 0.78 31.23
N THR A 212 2.22 -0.45 31.05
CA THR A 212 2.80 -1.23 32.12
C THR A 212 4.05 -0.47 32.54
N GLU A 213 3.97 0.22 33.67
CA GLU A 213 5.19 0.68 34.35
C GLU A 213 6.14 -0.52 34.43
N PRO A 214 7.42 -0.36 34.07
CA PRO A 214 8.35 -1.47 34.19
C PRO A 214 8.35 -1.94 35.65
N GLU A 215 8.18 -3.24 35.87
CA GLU A 215 8.33 -3.82 37.20
C GLU A 215 9.67 -3.36 37.77
N PRO A 216 9.72 -2.90 39.03
CA PRO A 216 10.98 -2.51 39.65
C PRO A 216 11.95 -3.67 39.59
N GLU A 217 13.14 -3.43 39.06
CA GLU A 217 14.20 -4.46 39.04
C GLU A 217 14.38 -5.02 40.44
N PRO A 218 14.47 -6.35 40.60
CA PRO A 218 14.75 -6.95 41.92
C PRO A 218 16.05 -6.39 42.46
N GLU A 219 16.01 -5.83 43.68
CA GLU A 219 17.22 -5.40 44.37
C GLU A 219 18.20 -6.60 44.46
N LEU A 220 19.35 -6.48 43.79
CA LEU A 220 20.41 -7.42 43.93
C LEU A 220 20.92 -7.35 45.36
N GLU A 221 20.61 -8.37 46.19
CA GLU A 221 21.22 -8.53 47.50
C GLU A 221 22.74 -8.57 47.30
N GLY A 222 23.41 -7.59 47.91
CA GLY A 222 24.86 -7.52 47.87
C GLY A 222 25.53 -8.77 48.50
N PRO A 223 26.76 -9.11 48.08
CA PRO A 223 27.44 -10.28 48.58
C PRO A 223 27.62 -10.17 50.11
N GLY A 224 27.01 -11.15 50.81
CA GLY A 224 27.15 -11.26 52.26
C GLY A 224 28.61 -11.26 52.72
N GLU A 225 28.94 -10.52 53.79
CA GLU A 225 30.26 -10.48 54.42
C GLU A 225 30.72 -11.88 54.82
N PRO A 226 31.98 -12.23 54.59
CA PRO A 226 32.51 -13.52 55.05
C PRO A 226 32.60 -13.55 56.58
N ALA A 227 31.98 -14.58 57.17
CA ALA A 227 32.08 -14.86 58.60
C ALA A 227 33.57 -15.04 59.02
N SER A 228 34.01 -14.23 59.98
CA SER A 228 35.30 -14.37 60.65
C SER A 228 35.30 -15.65 61.45
N ALA A 229 36.22 -16.53 61.10
CA ALA A 229 36.55 -17.72 61.89
C ALA A 229 37.49 -17.33 63.04
N GLU A 230 37.08 -17.65 64.27
CA GLU A 230 37.97 -17.89 65.38
C GLU A 230 38.33 -19.37 65.49
#